data_f710e5317a75bd2682e94be4eee65183
#
_entry.id   f710e5317a75bd2682e94be4eee65183
#
_cell.length_a   1.000
_cell.length_b   1.000
_cell.length_c   1.000
_cell.angle_alpha   90.00
_cell.angle_beta   90.00
_cell.angle_gamma   90.00
#
_symmetry.space_group_name_H-M   'P 1'
#
loop_
_entity.id
_entity.type
_entity.pdbx_description
1 polymer ?
#
loop_
_entity_poly.entity_id
_entity_poly.type
_entity_poly.pdbx_seq_one_letter_code
_entity_poly.pdbx_strand_id
1 'polypeptide(L)'
;MLRAFLPRRPPEPSFLTVAFDGEIYEVRVRRHARARRYTLRIHAATREVVLSMPPRGSLREANVFAQKHGAWIAARLRRLPRPQPFAHGAVVPLRGIDHRIEHRRGVRGTVWVECGDDGAQLLCVAGEAAHVARRVCDYLKREAKKELERASRAAAAALGVSLTRVSIRDQSSRWGSCSTTGVLSYSWRLILAPPFVLDYLAAHEAAHLVEMNHSRRFWRLVERINPDVGRAKAWLDAHGGDLHRYGAGDA
;
A
#
# COMPACT_ATOMS: atom_id res chain seq x y z
N MET A 1 27.17 -49.21 -8.90
CA MET A 1 27.34 -47.78 -9.13
C MET A 1 26.65 -47.03 -7.99
N LEU A 2 27.40 -46.60 -6.97
CA LEU A 2 26.88 -45.79 -5.86
C LEU A 2 26.66 -44.34 -6.36
N ARG A 3 25.43 -43.85 -6.42
CA ARG A 3 25.12 -42.42 -6.55
C ARG A 3 25.47 -41.75 -5.22
N ALA A 4 26.55 -40.98 -5.20
CA ALA A 4 26.92 -40.13 -4.08
C ALA A 4 25.76 -39.12 -3.81
N PHE A 5 25.13 -39.23 -2.65
CA PHE A 5 24.21 -38.21 -2.12
C PHE A 5 25.07 -36.98 -1.78
N LEU A 6 25.06 -35.98 -2.65
CA LEU A 6 25.55 -34.65 -2.32
C LEU A 6 24.68 -34.08 -1.18
N PRO A 7 25.29 -33.64 -0.05
CA PRO A 7 24.50 -33.06 1.04
C PRO A 7 23.76 -31.83 0.53
N ARG A 8 22.44 -31.78 0.73
CA ARG A 8 21.62 -30.59 0.49
C ARG A 8 22.25 -29.44 1.29
N ARG A 9 22.62 -28.37 0.60
CA ARG A 9 23.04 -27.13 1.27
C ARG A 9 21.96 -26.75 2.30
N PRO A 10 22.37 -26.40 3.53
CA PRO A 10 21.41 -25.90 4.53
C PRO A 10 20.61 -24.70 3.93
N PRO A 11 19.33 -24.53 4.30
CA PRO A 11 18.55 -23.41 3.82
C PRO A 11 19.25 -22.11 4.18
N GLU A 12 19.43 -21.25 3.20
CA GLU A 12 20.05 -19.94 3.42
C GLU A 12 19.21 -19.14 4.41
N PRO A 13 19.83 -18.39 5.34
CA PRO A 13 19.10 -17.53 6.25
C PRO A 13 18.26 -16.53 5.45
N SER A 14 16.97 -16.47 5.76
CA SER A 14 16.04 -15.54 5.14
C SER A 14 16.14 -14.12 5.69
N PHE A 15 16.92 -13.94 6.79
CA PHE A 15 17.10 -12.68 7.48
C PHE A 15 18.57 -12.45 7.83
N LEU A 16 18.98 -11.19 7.84
CA LEU A 16 20.24 -10.67 8.39
C LEU A 16 19.91 -9.69 9.49
N THR A 17 20.82 -9.52 10.42
CA THR A 17 20.72 -8.57 11.53
C THR A 17 21.70 -7.43 11.30
N VAL A 18 21.22 -6.19 11.34
CA VAL A 18 22.01 -4.97 11.22
C VAL A 18 21.96 -4.22 12.54
N ALA A 19 23.13 -4.02 13.17
CA ALA A 19 23.25 -3.22 14.38
C ALA A 19 23.66 -1.78 14.02
N PHE A 20 22.93 -0.79 14.51
CA PHE A 20 23.27 0.62 14.35
C PHE A 20 22.69 1.45 15.51
N ASP A 21 23.53 2.28 16.14
CA ASP A 21 23.13 3.24 17.21
C ASP A 21 22.41 2.55 18.38
N GLY A 22 22.92 1.37 18.80
CA GLY A 22 22.34 0.58 19.90
C GLY A 22 21.06 -0.18 19.56
N GLU A 23 20.53 -0.02 18.36
CA GLU A 23 19.34 -0.74 17.86
C GLU A 23 19.70 -1.86 16.88
N ILE A 24 18.86 -2.88 16.84
CA ILE A 24 19.00 -4.04 15.97
C ILE A 24 17.85 -4.04 14.95
N TYR A 25 18.22 -4.07 13.67
CA TYR A 25 17.27 -4.10 12.55
C TYR A 25 17.32 -5.46 11.86
N GLU A 26 16.16 -6.08 11.74
CA GLU A 26 16.00 -7.31 10.96
C GLU A 26 15.84 -6.97 9.48
N VAL A 27 16.67 -7.59 8.62
CA VAL A 27 16.70 -7.35 7.18
C VAL A 27 16.40 -8.65 6.46
N ARG A 28 15.21 -8.74 5.83
CA ARG A 28 14.85 -9.90 5.02
C ARG A 28 15.67 -9.96 3.75
N VAL A 29 16.28 -11.10 3.48
CA VAL A 29 17.07 -11.32 2.26
C VAL A 29 16.21 -12.01 1.21
N ARG A 30 16.24 -11.47 -0.01
CA ARG A 30 15.59 -12.08 -1.17
C ARG A 30 16.55 -12.16 -2.36
N ARG A 31 16.74 -13.36 -2.91
CA ARG A 31 17.40 -13.53 -4.21
C ARG A 31 16.39 -13.18 -5.32
N HIS A 32 16.81 -12.33 -6.23
CA HIS A 32 15.96 -11.92 -7.34
C HIS A 32 16.64 -12.23 -8.67
N ALA A 33 16.00 -13.02 -9.52
CA ALA A 33 16.59 -13.54 -10.78
C ALA A 33 17.16 -12.45 -11.69
N ARG A 34 16.54 -11.26 -11.69
CA ARG A 34 16.95 -10.12 -12.53
C ARG A 34 17.82 -9.09 -11.79
N ALA A 35 18.12 -9.30 -10.51
CA ALA A 35 18.97 -8.36 -9.77
C ALA A 35 20.42 -8.47 -10.24
N ARG A 36 21.03 -7.32 -10.55
CA ARG A 36 22.46 -7.22 -10.92
C ARG A 36 23.32 -6.65 -9.80
N ARG A 37 22.69 -6.11 -8.73
CA ARG A 37 23.34 -5.47 -7.59
C ARG A 37 22.52 -5.69 -6.31
N TYR A 38 23.15 -5.47 -5.17
CA TYR A 38 22.48 -5.42 -3.87
C TYR A 38 21.65 -4.14 -3.78
N THR A 39 20.41 -4.24 -3.30
CA THR A 39 19.55 -3.08 -3.06
C THR A 39 18.78 -3.25 -1.77
N LEU A 40 18.65 -2.19 -0.99
CA LEU A 40 17.80 -2.11 0.19
C LEU A 40 16.51 -1.35 -0.14
N ARG A 41 15.41 -1.87 0.35
CA ARG A 41 14.10 -1.22 0.31
C ARG A 41 13.43 -1.34 1.67
N ILE A 42 12.66 -0.36 2.04
CA ILE A 42 11.82 -0.41 3.25
C ILE A 42 10.37 -0.28 2.80
N HIS A 43 9.55 -1.25 3.18
CA HIS A 43 8.12 -1.21 2.96
C HIS A 43 7.48 -0.21 3.93
N ALA A 44 6.83 0.83 3.41
CA ALA A 44 6.24 1.88 4.25
C ALA A 44 5.14 1.33 5.17
N ALA A 45 4.32 0.41 4.68
CA ALA A 45 3.21 -0.14 5.45
C ALA A 45 3.66 -1.13 6.54
N THR A 46 4.53 -2.09 6.19
CA THR A 46 4.96 -3.16 7.11
C THR A 46 6.23 -2.80 7.88
N ARG A 47 6.91 -1.70 7.51
CA ARG A 47 8.24 -1.29 8.01
C ARG A 47 9.33 -2.36 7.78
N GLU A 48 9.04 -3.38 6.96
CA GLU A 48 9.97 -4.46 6.64
C GLU A 48 11.13 -3.93 5.81
N VAL A 49 12.35 -4.22 6.25
CA VAL A 49 13.57 -3.94 5.49
C VAL A 49 13.89 -5.15 4.62
N VAL A 50 13.93 -4.96 3.31
CA VAL A 50 14.21 -6.03 2.34
C VAL A 50 15.48 -5.72 1.59
N LEU A 51 16.43 -6.64 1.65
CA LEU A 51 17.64 -6.66 0.84
C LEU A 51 17.42 -7.60 -0.35
N SER A 52 17.42 -7.05 -1.55
CA SER A 52 17.41 -7.84 -2.78
C SER A 52 18.84 -8.05 -3.25
N MET A 53 19.20 -9.30 -3.56
CA MET A 53 20.55 -9.67 -4.00
C MET A 53 20.51 -10.44 -5.34
N PRO A 54 21.62 -10.42 -6.12
CA PRO A 54 21.75 -11.24 -7.32
C PRO A 54 21.62 -12.74 -7.03
N PRO A 55 21.23 -13.57 -8.03
CA PRO A 55 21.08 -15.02 -7.83
C PRO A 55 22.35 -15.73 -7.33
N ARG A 56 23.51 -15.23 -7.77
CA ARG A 56 24.83 -15.76 -7.40
C ARG A 56 25.56 -14.90 -6.35
N GLY A 57 24.87 -13.87 -5.80
CA GLY A 57 25.46 -12.98 -4.78
C GLY A 57 25.78 -13.72 -3.49
N SER A 58 26.82 -13.28 -2.78
CA SER A 58 27.24 -13.83 -1.51
C SER A 58 26.43 -13.25 -0.35
N LEU A 59 26.00 -14.08 0.60
CA LEU A 59 25.38 -13.63 1.86
C LEU A 59 26.36 -12.80 2.71
N ARG A 60 27.64 -13.09 2.64
CA ARG A 60 28.69 -12.29 3.31
C ARG A 60 28.70 -10.86 2.77
N GLU A 61 28.70 -10.70 1.45
CA GLU A 61 28.64 -9.38 0.80
C GLU A 61 27.30 -8.67 1.09
N ALA A 62 26.18 -9.42 1.09
CA ALA A 62 24.87 -8.90 1.48
C ALA A 62 24.89 -8.34 2.89
N ASN A 63 25.50 -9.06 3.85
CA ASN A 63 25.65 -8.60 5.22
C ASN A 63 26.51 -7.34 5.32
N VAL A 64 27.70 -7.34 4.69
CA VAL A 64 28.58 -6.16 4.66
C VAL A 64 27.86 -4.96 4.06
N PHE A 65 27.12 -5.16 2.96
CA PHE A 65 26.31 -4.11 2.34
C PHE A 65 25.21 -3.60 3.28
N ALA A 66 24.47 -4.48 3.96
CA ALA A 66 23.43 -4.10 4.90
C ALA A 66 23.99 -3.31 6.10
N GLN A 67 25.09 -3.77 6.70
CA GLN A 67 25.77 -3.10 7.82
C GLN A 67 26.21 -1.68 7.43
N LYS A 68 26.83 -1.52 6.25
CA LYS A 68 27.24 -0.21 5.74
C LYS A 68 26.06 0.78 5.62
N HIS A 69 24.83 0.28 5.46
CA HIS A 69 23.63 1.09 5.30
C HIS A 69 22.78 1.18 6.59
N GLY A 70 23.31 0.79 7.75
CA GLY A 70 22.59 0.83 9.03
C GLY A 70 22.04 2.22 9.35
N ALA A 71 22.84 3.26 9.19
CA ALA A 71 22.40 4.65 9.39
C ALA A 71 21.22 5.04 8.48
N TRP A 72 21.27 4.61 7.21
CA TRP A 72 20.17 4.87 6.27
C TRP A 72 18.90 4.12 6.67
N ILE A 73 19.02 2.84 7.10
CA ILE A 73 17.89 2.03 7.58
C ILE A 73 17.24 2.73 8.78
N ALA A 74 18.02 3.09 9.79
CA ALA A 74 17.56 3.76 11.00
C ALA A 74 16.84 5.09 10.67
N ALA A 75 17.48 5.95 9.89
CA ALA A 75 16.92 7.24 9.50
C ALA A 75 15.62 7.09 8.70
N ARG A 76 15.55 6.09 7.80
CA ARG A 76 14.36 5.86 7.00
C ARG A 76 13.20 5.31 7.82
N LEU A 77 13.46 4.36 8.72
CA LEU A 77 12.45 3.79 9.63
C LEU A 77 11.91 4.83 10.61
N ARG A 78 12.76 5.73 11.12
CA ARG A 78 12.32 6.83 12.00
C ARG A 78 11.37 7.82 11.30
N ARG A 79 11.54 8.03 10.01
CA ARG A 79 10.66 8.92 9.21
C ARG A 79 9.33 8.29 8.81
N LEU A 80 9.19 6.97 8.93
CA LEU A 80 7.92 6.32 8.63
C LEU A 80 6.91 6.58 9.75
N PRO A 81 5.65 6.86 9.40
CA PRO A 81 4.58 7.00 10.38
C PRO A 81 4.51 5.78 11.29
N ARG A 82 4.15 6.00 12.56
CA ARG A 82 3.92 4.88 13.49
C ARG A 82 2.76 4.04 12.99
N PRO A 83 2.88 2.70 12.99
CA PRO A 83 1.78 1.80 12.65
C PRO A 83 0.55 2.08 13.49
N GLN A 84 -0.61 2.06 12.87
CA GLN A 84 -1.91 2.19 13.53
C GLN A 84 -2.75 0.97 13.17
N PRO A 85 -2.81 -0.04 14.06
CA PRO A 85 -3.59 -1.25 13.84
C PRO A 85 -5.09 -0.93 13.86
N PHE A 86 -5.88 -1.76 13.20
CA PHE A 86 -7.33 -1.68 13.26
C PHE A 86 -7.86 -2.39 14.52
N ALA A 87 -7.92 -1.66 15.62
CA ALA A 87 -8.39 -2.15 16.90
C ALA A 87 -9.56 -1.31 17.42
N HIS A 88 -10.32 -1.85 18.37
CA HIS A 88 -11.35 -1.08 19.07
C HIS A 88 -10.76 0.20 19.69
N GLY A 89 -11.43 1.33 19.50
CA GLY A 89 -11.00 2.66 19.93
C GLY A 89 -10.02 3.35 18.98
N ALA A 90 -9.38 2.63 18.04
CA ALA A 90 -8.50 3.27 17.05
C ALA A 90 -9.31 4.13 16.06
N VAL A 91 -8.69 5.20 15.57
CA VAL A 91 -9.29 6.08 14.58
C VAL A 91 -8.74 5.75 13.19
N VAL A 92 -9.60 5.61 12.20
CA VAL A 92 -9.26 5.38 10.80
C VAL A 92 -10.01 6.38 9.93
N PRO A 93 -9.36 7.08 9.00
CA PRO A 93 -10.07 7.90 8.04
C PRO A 93 -10.80 7.00 7.01
N LEU A 94 -12.00 7.41 6.66
CA LEU A 94 -12.77 6.85 5.55
C LEU A 94 -13.30 8.03 4.73
N ARG A 95 -12.92 8.12 3.46
CA ARG A 95 -13.22 9.27 2.60
C ARG A 95 -12.77 10.62 3.19
N GLY A 96 -11.63 10.61 3.90
CA GLY A 96 -11.07 11.80 4.54
C GLY A 96 -11.74 12.23 5.84
N ILE A 97 -12.71 11.47 6.34
CA ILE A 97 -13.41 11.70 7.61
C ILE A 97 -12.95 10.65 8.62
N ASP A 98 -12.55 11.10 9.80
CA ASP A 98 -12.12 10.20 10.87
C ASP A 98 -13.29 9.41 11.45
N HIS A 99 -13.12 8.09 11.55
CA HIS A 99 -14.07 7.17 12.16
C HIS A 99 -13.39 6.42 13.30
N ARG A 100 -14.02 6.40 14.47
CA ARG A 100 -13.58 5.55 15.59
C ARG A 100 -14.08 4.11 15.37
N ILE A 101 -13.17 3.15 15.40
CA ILE A 101 -13.51 1.72 15.29
C ILE A 101 -14.19 1.29 16.57
N GLU A 102 -15.39 0.75 16.47
CA GLU A 102 -16.17 0.25 17.60
C GLU A 102 -16.53 -1.22 17.43
N HIS A 103 -15.98 -2.06 18.29
CA HIS A 103 -16.28 -3.48 18.30
C HIS A 103 -17.60 -3.74 19.03
N ARG A 104 -18.58 -4.30 18.34
CA ARG A 104 -19.93 -4.63 18.82
C ARG A 104 -20.09 -6.15 18.93
N ARG A 105 -19.96 -6.71 20.15
CA ARG A 105 -20.19 -8.14 20.41
C ARG A 105 -21.68 -8.46 20.32
N GLY A 106 -22.00 -9.70 19.87
CA GLY A 106 -23.37 -10.20 19.86
C GLY A 106 -24.30 -9.56 18.82
N VAL A 107 -23.82 -8.61 18.03
CA VAL A 107 -24.61 -7.93 16.98
C VAL A 107 -24.45 -8.68 15.65
N ARG A 108 -25.54 -8.81 14.88
CA ARG A 108 -25.51 -9.33 13.51
C ARG A 108 -24.93 -8.28 12.57
N GLY A 109 -24.16 -8.74 11.59
CA GLY A 109 -23.51 -7.85 10.60
C GLY A 109 -22.03 -8.15 10.45
N THR A 110 -21.36 -7.32 9.68
CA THR A 110 -19.90 -7.41 9.49
C THR A 110 -19.21 -6.12 9.90
N VAL A 111 -19.28 -5.10 9.04
CA VAL A 111 -18.78 -3.75 9.30
C VAL A 111 -19.74 -2.76 8.66
N TRP A 112 -20.06 -1.67 9.38
CA TRP A 112 -20.90 -0.58 8.91
C TRP A 112 -20.49 0.74 9.55
N VAL A 113 -20.95 1.84 8.97
CA VAL A 113 -20.75 3.20 9.50
C VAL A 113 -22.05 3.65 10.17
N GLU A 114 -21.94 4.29 11.33
CA GLU A 114 -23.04 4.99 12.01
C GLU A 114 -22.53 6.27 12.67
N CYS A 115 -23.44 7.17 13.01
CA CYS A 115 -23.16 8.34 13.84
C CYS A 115 -23.41 8.00 15.30
N GLY A 116 -22.42 8.21 16.17
CA GLY A 116 -22.58 8.03 17.61
C GLY A 116 -23.45 9.15 18.23
N ASP A 117 -23.91 8.93 19.45
CA ASP A 117 -24.72 9.89 20.22
C ASP A 117 -23.96 11.20 20.48
N ASP A 118 -22.63 11.14 20.49
CA ASP A 118 -21.71 12.28 20.60
C ASP A 118 -21.43 12.99 19.26
N GLY A 119 -22.08 12.57 18.20
CA GLY A 119 -21.84 13.07 16.83
C GLY A 119 -20.58 12.53 16.16
N ALA A 120 -19.80 11.67 16.82
CA ALA A 120 -18.62 11.07 16.24
C ALA A 120 -18.99 10.03 15.16
N GLN A 121 -18.21 9.99 14.09
CA GLN A 121 -18.35 8.95 13.09
C GLN A 121 -17.76 7.63 13.62
N LEU A 122 -18.53 6.57 13.55
CA LEU A 122 -18.16 5.24 14.04
C LEU A 122 -18.06 4.25 12.88
N LEU A 123 -17.00 3.45 12.90
CA LEU A 123 -16.86 2.26 12.08
C LEU A 123 -17.11 1.04 12.95
N CYS A 124 -18.36 0.60 13.00
CA CYS A 124 -18.81 -0.50 13.84
C CYS A 124 -18.42 -1.85 13.23
N VAL A 125 -17.93 -2.76 14.07
CA VAL A 125 -17.45 -4.08 13.66
C VAL A 125 -18.08 -5.15 14.54
N ALA A 126 -18.87 -6.05 13.97
CA ALA A 126 -19.48 -7.18 14.66
C ALA A 126 -18.52 -8.38 14.74
N GLY A 127 -18.82 -9.31 15.66
CA GLY A 127 -18.19 -10.64 15.80
C GLY A 127 -17.04 -10.68 16.79
N GLU A 128 -16.14 -11.67 16.64
CA GLU A 128 -15.05 -11.90 17.58
C GLU A 128 -13.94 -10.84 17.48
N ALA A 129 -13.39 -10.45 18.63
CA ALA A 129 -12.35 -9.43 18.74
C ALA A 129 -11.11 -9.73 17.88
N ALA A 130 -10.72 -11.01 17.79
CA ALA A 130 -9.58 -11.46 16.97
C ALA A 130 -9.77 -11.19 15.46
N HIS A 131 -10.99 -10.92 15.01
CA HIS A 131 -11.29 -10.69 13.60
C HIS A 131 -11.53 -9.21 13.25
N VAL A 132 -11.47 -8.31 14.22
CA VAL A 132 -11.74 -6.87 14.01
C VAL A 132 -10.85 -6.30 12.94
N ALA A 133 -9.54 -6.44 13.06
CA ALA A 133 -8.56 -5.89 12.13
C ALA A 133 -8.81 -6.39 10.69
N ARG A 134 -8.94 -7.69 10.51
CA ARG A 134 -9.23 -8.30 9.21
C ARG A 134 -10.55 -7.78 8.61
N ARG A 135 -11.62 -7.72 9.41
CA ARG A 135 -12.95 -7.25 8.94
C ARG A 135 -12.93 -5.79 8.51
N VAL A 136 -12.24 -4.93 9.26
CA VAL A 136 -12.05 -3.52 8.88
C VAL A 136 -11.28 -3.43 7.56
N CYS A 137 -10.17 -4.15 7.43
CA CYS A 137 -9.36 -4.18 6.22
C CYS A 137 -10.18 -4.63 5.00
N ASP A 138 -10.95 -5.72 5.14
CA ASP A 138 -11.80 -6.26 4.08
C ASP A 138 -12.92 -5.27 3.69
N TYR A 139 -13.51 -4.58 4.68
CA TYR A 139 -14.49 -3.53 4.44
C TYR A 139 -13.89 -2.37 3.62
N LEU A 140 -12.74 -1.84 4.07
CA LEU A 140 -12.07 -0.73 3.38
C LEU A 140 -11.65 -1.11 1.95
N LYS A 141 -11.15 -2.33 1.73
CA LYS A 141 -10.83 -2.84 0.38
C LYS A 141 -12.06 -2.95 -0.51
N ARG A 142 -13.19 -3.36 0.04
CA ARG A 142 -14.46 -3.45 -0.70
C ARG A 142 -14.99 -2.08 -1.07
N GLU A 143 -14.98 -1.11 -0.13
CA GLU A 143 -15.37 0.27 -0.39
C GLU A 143 -14.43 0.94 -1.41
N ALA A 144 -13.11 0.71 -1.30
CA ALA A 144 -12.13 1.18 -2.27
C ALA A 144 -12.43 0.64 -3.67
N LYS A 145 -12.74 -0.65 -3.80
CA LYS A 145 -13.09 -1.25 -5.09
C LYS A 145 -14.32 -0.59 -5.70
N LYS A 146 -15.38 -0.43 -4.91
CA LYS A 146 -16.65 0.17 -5.33
C LYS A 146 -16.44 1.60 -5.85
N GLU A 147 -15.76 2.44 -5.07
CA GLU A 147 -15.56 3.85 -5.43
C GLU A 147 -14.60 4.02 -6.61
N LEU A 148 -13.47 3.32 -6.61
CA LEU A 148 -12.49 3.38 -7.70
C LEU A 148 -13.05 2.82 -9.00
N GLU A 149 -13.88 1.78 -8.95
CA GLU A 149 -14.53 1.26 -10.14
C GLU A 149 -15.54 2.26 -10.72
N ARG A 150 -16.35 2.89 -9.86
CA ARG A 150 -17.29 3.95 -10.25
C ARG A 150 -16.54 5.14 -10.88
N ALA A 151 -15.52 5.66 -10.20
CA ALA A 151 -14.77 6.82 -10.66
C ALA A 151 -13.99 6.53 -11.96
N SER A 152 -13.37 5.35 -12.06
CA SER A 152 -12.63 4.95 -13.28
C SER A 152 -13.55 4.79 -14.49
N ARG A 153 -14.76 4.20 -14.32
CA ARG A 153 -15.72 4.08 -15.40
C ARG A 153 -16.23 5.43 -15.86
N ALA A 154 -16.51 6.35 -14.93
CA ALA A 154 -16.91 7.71 -15.25
C ALA A 154 -15.81 8.47 -16.01
N ALA A 155 -14.55 8.37 -15.56
CA ALA A 155 -13.41 8.99 -16.21
C ALA A 155 -13.17 8.43 -17.63
N ALA A 156 -13.23 7.10 -17.79
CA ALA A 156 -13.09 6.46 -19.10
C ALA A 156 -14.20 6.88 -20.08
N ALA A 157 -15.45 6.92 -19.62
CA ALA A 157 -16.58 7.41 -20.41
C ALA A 157 -16.40 8.86 -20.87
N ALA A 158 -15.93 9.75 -19.96
CA ALA A 158 -15.65 11.16 -20.29
C ALA A 158 -14.50 11.31 -21.32
N LEU A 159 -13.62 10.33 -21.42
CA LEU A 159 -12.55 10.28 -22.43
C LEU A 159 -12.97 9.54 -23.71
N GLY A 160 -14.15 8.94 -23.75
CA GLY A 160 -14.64 8.16 -24.90
C GLY A 160 -13.90 6.81 -25.08
N VAL A 161 -13.39 6.23 -23.98
CA VAL A 161 -12.66 4.96 -23.99
C VAL A 161 -13.27 3.97 -23.01
N SER A 162 -12.94 2.69 -23.17
CA SER A 162 -13.34 1.61 -22.27
C SER A 162 -12.14 1.07 -21.50
N LEU A 163 -12.37 0.67 -20.25
CA LEU A 163 -11.40 -0.06 -19.44
C LEU A 163 -11.82 -1.54 -19.36
N THR A 164 -10.86 -2.43 -19.21
CA THR A 164 -11.10 -3.87 -19.09
C THR A 164 -11.61 -4.23 -17.69
N ARG A 165 -10.90 -3.79 -16.66
CA ARG A 165 -11.27 -4.00 -15.25
C ARG A 165 -10.50 -3.08 -14.31
N VAL A 166 -11.04 -2.93 -13.10
CA VAL A 166 -10.34 -2.31 -11.96
C VAL A 166 -9.86 -3.39 -11.00
N SER A 167 -8.62 -3.30 -10.56
CA SER A 167 -7.97 -4.20 -9.60
C SER A 167 -7.49 -3.42 -8.38
N ILE A 168 -7.77 -3.95 -7.20
CA ILE A 168 -7.30 -3.36 -5.93
C ILE A 168 -6.07 -4.11 -5.45
N ARG A 169 -5.06 -3.35 -5.00
CA ARG A 169 -3.76 -3.84 -4.53
C ARG A 169 -3.40 -3.19 -3.20
N ASP A 170 -2.37 -3.71 -2.56
CA ASP A 170 -1.71 -3.07 -1.42
C ASP A 170 -0.25 -2.79 -1.79
N GLN A 171 -0.05 -1.86 -2.72
CA GLN A 171 1.29 -1.46 -3.17
C GLN A 171 1.73 -0.17 -2.47
N SER A 172 2.99 -0.12 -2.06
CA SER A 172 3.56 1.01 -1.32
C SER A 172 4.36 2.00 -2.19
N SER A 173 4.61 1.66 -3.46
CA SER A 173 5.47 2.46 -4.35
C SER A 173 4.72 3.36 -5.32
N ARG A 174 3.41 3.17 -5.45
CA ARG A 174 2.54 3.97 -6.35
C ARG A 174 1.08 3.84 -5.92
N TRP A 175 0.28 4.82 -6.25
CA TRP A 175 -1.15 4.86 -5.92
C TRP A 175 -2.01 4.17 -6.97
N GLY A 176 -1.58 4.23 -8.23
CA GLY A 176 -2.26 3.60 -9.35
C GLY A 176 -1.30 3.10 -10.43
N SER A 177 -1.84 2.40 -11.41
CA SER A 177 -1.16 2.02 -12.65
C SER A 177 -2.17 1.55 -13.69
N CYS A 178 -1.92 1.88 -14.96
CA CYS A 178 -2.63 1.38 -16.11
C CYS A 178 -1.74 0.38 -16.87
N SER A 179 -2.30 -0.78 -17.25
CA SER A 179 -1.62 -1.72 -18.16
C SER A 179 -1.98 -1.45 -19.61
N THR A 180 -1.15 -1.93 -20.54
CA THR A 180 -1.43 -1.90 -21.98
C THR A 180 -2.67 -2.70 -22.39
N THR A 181 -3.16 -3.59 -21.51
CA THR A 181 -4.39 -4.37 -21.71
C THR A 181 -5.63 -3.69 -21.13
N GLY A 182 -5.53 -2.42 -20.72
CA GLY A 182 -6.66 -1.66 -20.18
C GLY A 182 -7.08 -2.03 -18.75
N VAL A 183 -6.21 -2.70 -17.98
CA VAL A 183 -6.46 -2.97 -16.57
C VAL A 183 -5.91 -1.83 -15.73
N LEU A 184 -6.79 -1.18 -14.95
CA LEU A 184 -6.42 -0.17 -13.97
C LEU A 184 -6.23 -0.82 -12.60
N SER A 185 -5.12 -0.54 -11.94
CA SER A 185 -4.82 -1.09 -10.62
C SER A 185 -4.56 0.04 -9.63
N TYR A 186 -5.13 -0.04 -8.43
CA TYR A 186 -5.04 1.01 -7.41
C TYR A 186 -4.69 0.44 -6.03
N SER A 187 -4.06 1.26 -5.20
CA SER A 187 -3.96 0.99 -3.77
C SER A 187 -5.32 1.14 -3.10
N TRP A 188 -5.73 0.16 -2.28
CA TRP A 188 -6.96 0.25 -1.49
C TRP A 188 -6.94 1.43 -0.52
N ARG A 189 -5.75 1.88 -0.13
CA ARG A 189 -5.58 2.99 0.83
C ARG A 189 -6.11 4.33 0.33
N LEU A 190 -6.41 4.45 -0.97
CA LEU A 190 -7.05 5.64 -1.53
C LEU A 190 -8.44 5.92 -0.94
N ILE A 191 -9.13 4.89 -0.40
CA ILE A 191 -10.41 5.08 0.29
C ILE A 191 -10.29 5.87 1.60
N LEU A 192 -9.08 5.92 2.16
CA LEU A 192 -8.78 6.69 3.36
C LEU A 192 -8.67 8.19 3.06
N ALA A 193 -8.28 8.55 1.84
CA ALA A 193 -8.13 9.92 1.36
C ALA A 193 -9.49 10.59 1.10
N PRO A 194 -9.54 11.92 1.06
CA PRO A 194 -10.73 12.65 0.59
C PRO A 194 -11.13 12.23 -0.83
N PRO A 195 -12.44 12.26 -1.18
CA PRO A 195 -12.95 11.77 -2.48
C PRO A 195 -12.26 12.40 -3.70
N PHE A 196 -11.95 13.71 -3.66
CA PHE A 196 -11.30 14.38 -4.78
C PHE A 196 -9.92 13.80 -5.12
N VAL A 197 -9.22 13.18 -4.16
CA VAL A 197 -7.92 12.51 -4.38
C VAL A 197 -8.13 11.20 -5.14
N LEU A 198 -9.14 10.42 -4.74
CA LEU A 198 -9.52 9.19 -5.42
C LEU A 198 -9.98 9.47 -6.85
N ASP A 199 -10.82 10.48 -7.05
CA ASP A 199 -11.32 10.90 -8.36
C ASP A 199 -10.18 11.36 -9.28
N TYR A 200 -9.19 12.10 -8.72
CA TYR A 200 -7.98 12.47 -9.46
C TYR A 200 -7.19 11.24 -9.92
N LEU A 201 -6.94 10.27 -9.03
CA LEU A 201 -6.21 9.05 -9.39
C LEU A 201 -6.96 8.22 -10.44
N ALA A 202 -8.30 8.14 -10.33
CA ALA A 202 -9.12 7.50 -11.34
C ALA A 202 -9.00 8.18 -12.71
N ALA A 203 -9.04 9.51 -12.75
CA ALA A 203 -8.82 10.30 -13.96
C ALA A 203 -7.41 10.12 -14.53
N HIS A 204 -6.38 10.10 -13.67
CA HIS A 204 -4.98 9.89 -14.06
C HIS A 204 -4.78 8.54 -14.75
N GLU A 205 -5.24 7.46 -14.12
CA GLU A 205 -5.08 6.11 -14.69
C GLU A 205 -5.97 5.89 -15.92
N ALA A 206 -7.16 6.50 -15.98
CA ALA A 206 -8.00 6.46 -17.17
C ALA A 206 -7.37 7.21 -18.35
N ALA A 207 -6.66 8.33 -18.11
CA ALA A 207 -5.95 9.05 -19.17
C ALA A 207 -4.83 8.21 -19.80
N HIS A 208 -4.23 7.27 -19.07
CA HIS A 208 -3.27 6.30 -19.61
C HIS A 208 -3.88 5.31 -20.62
N LEU A 209 -5.20 5.13 -20.66
CA LEU A 209 -5.84 4.37 -21.73
C LEU A 209 -5.73 5.04 -23.10
N VAL A 210 -5.51 6.37 -23.13
CA VAL A 210 -5.34 7.18 -24.34
C VAL A 210 -3.88 7.52 -24.58
N GLU A 211 -3.15 7.89 -23.53
CA GLU A 211 -1.77 8.39 -23.62
C GLU A 211 -0.92 7.76 -22.52
N MET A 212 -0.03 6.84 -22.88
CA MET A 212 0.78 6.07 -21.92
C MET A 212 1.89 6.90 -21.25
N ASN A 213 2.28 8.01 -21.85
CA ASN A 213 3.35 8.89 -21.36
C ASN A 213 2.76 10.13 -20.70
N HIS A 214 3.40 10.66 -19.67
CA HIS A 214 3.01 11.89 -18.99
C HIS A 214 3.37 13.15 -19.81
N SER A 215 3.02 13.16 -21.12
CA SER A 215 3.23 14.26 -22.05
C SER A 215 2.28 15.43 -21.75
N ARG A 216 2.46 16.56 -22.45
CA ARG A 216 1.49 17.68 -22.39
C ARG A 216 0.07 17.24 -22.83
N ARG A 217 -0.02 16.28 -23.74
CA ARG A 217 -1.30 15.72 -24.18
C ARG A 217 -1.97 14.94 -23.05
N PHE A 218 -1.21 14.12 -22.32
CA PHE A 218 -1.69 13.40 -21.14
C PHE A 218 -2.29 14.36 -20.11
N TRP A 219 -1.53 15.38 -19.70
CA TRP A 219 -2.00 16.31 -18.66
C TRP A 219 -3.25 17.08 -19.10
N ARG A 220 -3.36 17.48 -20.37
CA ARG A 220 -4.59 18.09 -20.91
C ARG A 220 -5.80 17.15 -20.83
N LEU A 221 -5.61 15.83 -21.00
CA LEU A 221 -6.69 14.85 -20.83
C LEU A 221 -7.14 14.79 -19.37
N VAL A 222 -6.20 14.69 -18.42
CA VAL A 222 -6.50 14.63 -16.98
C VAL A 222 -7.21 15.90 -16.54
N GLU A 223 -6.68 17.09 -16.85
CA GLU A 223 -7.24 18.40 -16.47
C GLU A 223 -8.65 18.64 -17.05
N ARG A 224 -8.90 18.10 -18.25
CA ARG A 224 -10.22 18.21 -18.88
C ARG A 224 -11.32 17.48 -18.10
N ILE A 225 -11.00 16.33 -17.48
CA ILE A 225 -11.99 15.49 -16.79
C ILE A 225 -11.94 15.60 -15.27
N ASN A 226 -10.90 16.24 -14.72
CA ASN A 226 -10.75 16.46 -13.29
C ASN A 226 -10.12 17.84 -13.01
N PRO A 227 -10.89 18.79 -12.45
CA PRO A 227 -10.37 20.15 -12.15
C PRO A 227 -9.48 20.19 -10.91
N ASP A 228 -9.51 19.17 -10.04
CA ASP A 228 -8.83 19.17 -8.76
C ASP A 228 -7.38 18.62 -8.82
N VAL A 229 -6.77 18.51 -10.02
CA VAL A 229 -5.42 17.93 -10.21
C VAL A 229 -4.38 18.52 -9.26
N GLY A 230 -4.29 19.86 -9.22
CA GLY A 230 -3.30 20.54 -8.37
C GLY A 230 -3.53 20.30 -6.88
N ARG A 231 -4.79 20.40 -6.44
CA ARG A 231 -5.21 20.15 -5.05
C ARG A 231 -4.93 18.71 -4.63
N ALA A 232 -5.28 17.74 -5.49
CA ALA A 232 -5.09 16.33 -5.19
C ALA A 232 -3.60 15.93 -5.11
N LYS A 233 -2.75 16.47 -6.01
CA LYS A 233 -1.29 16.26 -5.96
C LYS A 233 -0.70 16.84 -4.67
N ALA A 234 -1.03 18.09 -4.34
CA ALA A 234 -0.56 18.72 -3.11
C ALA A 234 -0.98 17.92 -1.86
N TRP A 235 -2.22 17.40 -1.84
CA TRP A 235 -2.69 16.57 -0.75
C TRP A 235 -1.91 15.26 -0.66
N LEU A 236 -1.66 14.57 -1.77
CA LEU A 236 -0.89 13.32 -1.79
C LEU A 236 0.56 13.53 -1.38
N ASP A 237 1.17 14.64 -1.77
CA ASP A 237 2.54 14.98 -1.37
C ASP A 237 2.64 15.22 0.14
N ALA A 238 1.63 15.86 0.73
CA ALA A 238 1.58 16.17 2.16
C ALA A 238 1.18 14.96 3.03
N HIS A 239 0.19 14.16 2.60
CA HIS A 239 -0.50 13.17 3.45
C HIS A 239 -0.39 11.73 2.93
N GLY A 240 0.01 11.52 1.67
CA GLY A 240 0.02 10.19 1.06
C GLY A 240 0.88 9.20 1.85
N GLY A 241 2.03 9.64 2.37
CA GLY A 241 2.89 8.80 3.21
C GLY A 241 2.18 8.24 4.44
N ASP A 242 1.31 9.04 5.05
CA ASP A 242 0.61 8.68 6.29
C ASP A 242 -0.45 7.59 6.07
N LEU A 243 -1.01 7.47 4.87
CA LEU A 243 -1.99 6.42 4.57
C LEU A 243 -1.44 5.00 4.74
N HIS A 244 -0.13 4.84 4.68
CA HIS A 244 0.52 3.54 4.86
C HIS A 244 0.60 3.07 6.32
N ARG A 245 0.31 3.95 7.29
CA ARG A 245 0.32 3.57 8.71
C ARG A 245 -0.86 2.69 9.12
N TYR A 246 -2.01 2.83 8.44
CA TYR A 246 -3.25 2.17 8.82
C TYR A 246 -3.25 0.68 8.45
N GLY A 247 -3.61 -0.21 9.40
CA GLY A 247 -3.60 -1.66 9.22
C GLY A 247 -2.20 -2.24 9.00
N ALA A 248 -1.16 -1.53 9.38
CA ALA A 248 0.20 -2.04 9.35
C ALA A 248 0.40 -3.02 10.53
N GLY A 249 0.73 -4.28 10.21
CA GLY A 249 0.90 -5.34 11.21
C GLY A 249 -0.32 -6.27 11.38
N ASP A 250 -1.41 -6.04 10.64
CA ASP A 250 -2.64 -6.83 10.71
C ASP A 250 -2.71 -7.96 9.64
N ALA A 251 -1.57 -8.25 8.96
CA ALA A 251 -1.47 -9.25 7.89
C ALA A 251 -0.77 -10.52 8.35
#